data_13c7d1bf0fd5c8da3a951b6f5e5e6482
#
_entry.id   13c7d1bf0fd5c8da3a951b6f5e5e6482
#
_cell.length_a   1.000
_cell.length_b   1.000
_cell.length_c   1.000
_cell.angle_alpha   90.00
_cell.angle_beta   90.00
_cell.angle_gamma   90.00
#
_symmetry.space_group_name_H-M   'P 1'
#
loop_
_entity.id
_entity.type
_entity.pdbx_description
1 polymer ?
#
loop_
_entity_poly.entity_id
_entity_poly.type
_entity_poly.pdbx_seq_one_letter_code
_entity_poly.pdbx_strand_id
1 'polypeptide(L)'
;TLIMYWSQVRVLAGPPNIMIKIENQYFLKAIYILILFIFAVSINQYYGFIGVFPIDTFLFYDTGYRVLNGLFPFKDYWSPTSPLIDFIQAGFFKLFGISWFSYVLHASIFNFILVYATFCTLEKLKLNIHLCLYYSLLLGVIAYPVSGVPFNDHHSSILSIIGIFCFILSISTKLNIYWFLTPLFIGFAFMCKQTPAGYIGVVIFTTSII
;
A
#
# COMPACT_ATOMS: atom_id res chain seq x y z
N THR A 1 -36.86 -24.49 -32.13
CA THR A 1 -36.14 -24.54 -30.82
C THR A 1 -34.63 -24.22 -31.00
N LEU A 2 -34.00 -24.60 -32.13
CA LEU A 2 -32.58 -24.32 -32.42
C LEU A 2 -32.30 -22.85 -32.70
N ILE A 3 -33.22 -22.12 -33.32
CA ILE A 3 -33.08 -20.71 -33.67
C ILE A 3 -33.12 -19.83 -32.41
N MET A 4 -33.90 -20.19 -31.38
CA MET A 4 -33.93 -19.45 -30.10
C MET A 4 -32.62 -19.61 -29.30
N TYR A 5 -31.94 -20.79 -29.44
CA TYR A 5 -30.67 -21.02 -28.76
C TYR A 5 -29.53 -20.14 -29.34
N TRP A 6 -29.53 -19.94 -30.65
CA TRP A 6 -28.55 -19.07 -31.32
C TRP A 6 -28.74 -17.58 -31.02
N SER A 7 -29.96 -17.13 -30.76
CA SER A 7 -30.20 -15.73 -30.37
C SER A 7 -29.74 -15.43 -28.94
N GLN A 8 -29.86 -16.40 -28.02
CA GLN A 8 -29.36 -16.25 -26.65
C GLN A 8 -27.82 -16.28 -26.55
N VAL A 9 -27.15 -17.08 -27.38
CA VAL A 9 -25.68 -17.11 -27.44
C VAL A 9 -25.09 -15.81 -28.01
N ARG A 10 -25.79 -15.15 -28.93
CA ARG A 10 -25.38 -13.83 -29.45
C ARG A 10 -25.53 -12.68 -28.44
N VAL A 11 -26.42 -12.81 -27.48
CA VAL A 11 -26.61 -11.78 -26.42
C VAL A 11 -25.49 -11.89 -25.36
N LEU A 12 -24.90 -13.08 -25.20
CA LEU A 12 -23.79 -13.29 -24.25
C LEU A 12 -22.41 -12.95 -24.86
N ALA A 13 -22.27 -13.05 -26.19
CA ALA A 13 -21.09 -12.59 -26.91
C ALA A 13 -21.37 -11.15 -27.38
N GLY A 14 -21.03 -10.15 -26.55
CA GLY A 14 -21.08 -8.75 -26.97
C GLY A 14 -20.35 -8.53 -28.30
N PRO A 15 -20.64 -7.45 -29.06
CA PRO A 15 -20.00 -7.22 -30.33
C PRO A 15 -18.47 -7.23 -30.16
N PRO A 16 -17.73 -7.79 -31.12
CA PRO A 16 -16.27 -7.98 -31.03
C PRO A 16 -15.50 -6.72 -30.62
N ASN A 17 -16.01 -5.55 -30.97
CA ASN A 17 -15.46 -4.24 -30.57
C ASN A 17 -15.50 -3.97 -29.06
N ILE A 18 -16.45 -4.54 -28.32
CA ILE A 18 -16.52 -4.41 -26.87
C ILE A 18 -15.45 -5.27 -26.21
N MET A 19 -15.26 -6.51 -26.67
CA MET A 19 -14.21 -7.40 -26.13
C MET A 19 -12.81 -6.84 -26.38
N ILE A 20 -12.51 -6.36 -27.57
CA ILE A 20 -11.23 -5.70 -27.90
C ILE A 20 -11.01 -4.46 -27.04
N LYS A 21 -12.05 -3.66 -26.80
CA LYS A 21 -11.96 -2.46 -25.94
C LYS A 21 -11.71 -2.82 -24.48
N ILE A 22 -12.30 -3.90 -23.98
CA ILE A 22 -12.09 -4.40 -22.61
C ILE A 22 -10.67 -4.94 -22.47
N GLU A 23 -10.19 -5.75 -23.40
CA GLU A 23 -8.84 -6.32 -23.42
C GLU A 23 -7.76 -5.22 -23.41
N ASN A 24 -7.91 -4.20 -24.26
CA ASN A 24 -7.03 -3.04 -24.28
C ASN A 24 -7.03 -2.26 -22.95
N GLN A 25 -8.14 -2.21 -22.25
CA GLN A 25 -8.24 -1.50 -20.98
C GLN A 25 -7.53 -2.24 -19.83
N TYR A 26 -7.63 -3.57 -19.78
CA TYR A 26 -6.87 -4.38 -18.81
C TYR A 26 -5.36 -4.33 -19.09
N PHE A 27 -4.97 -4.38 -20.35
CA PHE A 27 -3.57 -4.26 -20.75
C PHE A 27 -2.98 -2.89 -20.36
N LEU A 28 -3.69 -1.81 -20.64
CA LEU A 28 -3.28 -0.46 -20.24
C LEU A 28 -3.14 -0.34 -18.71
N LYS A 29 -4.08 -0.90 -17.96
CA LYS A 29 -4.02 -0.92 -16.51
C LYS A 29 -2.80 -1.68 -15.99
N ALA A 30 -2.47 -2.84 -16.57
CA ALA A 30 -1.29 -3.60 -16.21
C ALA A 30 0.01 -2.81 -16.45
N ILE A 31 0.09 -2.10 -17.59
CA ILE A 31 1.22 -1.19 -17.89
C ILE A 31 1.33 -0.10 -16.83
N TYR A 32 0.22 0.53 -16.43
CA TYR A 32 0.24 1.59 -15.44
C TYR A 32 0.66 1.09 -14.06
N ILE A 33 0.21 -0.10 -13.66
CA ILE A 33 0.66 -0.73 -12.41
C ILE A 33 2.17 -1.01 -12.46
N LEU A 34 2.68 -1.48 -13.60
CA LEU A 34 4.11 -1.70 -13.79
C LEU A 34 4.91 -0.38 -13.71
N ILE A 35 4.41 0.68 -14.33
CA ILE A 35 5.02 2.03 -14.24
C ILE A 35 5.04 2.49 -12.78
N LEU A 36 3.94 2.36 -12.05
CA LEU A 36 3.86 2.73 -10.63
C LEU A 36 4.86 1.93 -9.79
N PHE A 37 4.99 0.62 -10.05
CA PHE A 37 5.94 -0.23 -9.35
C PHE A 37 7.38 0.22 -9.60
N ILE A 38 7.78 0.32 -10.87
CA ILE A 38 9.13 0.75 -11.25
C ILE A 38 9.43 2.14 -10.66
N PHE A 39 8.52 3.08 -10.79
CA PHE A 39 8.70 4.44 -10.31
C PHE A 39 8.85 4.48 -8.78
N ALA A 40 7.92 3.90 -8.03
CA ALA A 40 7.93 3.94 -6.57
C ALA A 40 9.14 3.23 -5.97
N VAL A 41 9.53 2.09 -6.56
CA VAL A 41 10.72 1.36 -6.10
C VAL A 41 11.98 2.12 -6.47
N SER A 42 12.12 2.61 -7.71
CA SER A 42 13.33 3.30 -8.17
C SER A 42 13.61 4.59 -7.41
N ILE A 43 12.58 5.42 -7.18
CA ILE A 43 12.77 6.68 -6.44
C ILE A 43 13.22 6.41 -5.00
N ASN A 44 12.61 5.45 -4.34
CA ASN A 44 12.96 5.12 -2.97
C ASN A 44 14.34 4.45 -2.87
N GLN A 45 14.68 3.53 -3.79
CA GLN A 45 16.01 2.93 -3.88
C GLN A 45 17.08 4.00 -4.13
N TYR A 46 16.84 4.93 -5.05
CA TYR A 46 17.78 6.02 -5.34
C TYR A 46 18.11 6.82 -4.08
N TYR A 47 17.09 7.29 -3.35
CA TYR A 47 17.30 8.06 -2.13
C TYR A 47 17.88 7.22 -0.99
N GLY A 48 17.51 5.97 -0.88
CA GLY A 48 18.05 5.04 0.13
C GLY A 48 19.54 4.73 -0.03
N PHE A 49 20.11 4.96 -1.22
CA PHE A 49 21.55 4.77 -1.50
C PHE A 49 22.36 6.05 -1.61
N ILE A 50 21.75 7.24 -1.49
CA ILE A 50 22.52 8.52 -1.49
C ILE A 50 23.34 8.66 -0.21
N GLY A 51 22.83 8.21 0.91
CA GLY A 51 23.50 8.33 2.20
C GLY A 51 22.66 7.86 3.37
N VAL A 52 23.23 7.96 4.57
CA VAL A 52 22.60 7.55 5.82
C VAL A 52 22.10 8.80 6.54
N PHE A 53 20.81 8.85 6.83
CA PHE A 53 20.27 9.91 7.69
C PHE A 53 20.78 9.69 9.13
N PRO A 54 21.25 10.74 9.82
CA PRO A 54 22.02 10.58 11.06
C PRO A 54 21.16 10.09 12.26
N ILE A 55 19.83 10.19 12.20
CA ILE A 55 18.94 9.86 13.31
C ILE A 55 18.06 8.68 12.92
N ASP A 56 17.97 7.69 13.80
CA ASP A 56 17.07 6.54 13.75
C ASP A 56 17.17 5.63 12.50
N THR A 57 18.12 5.88 11.60
CA THR A 57 18.24 5.12 10.36
C THR A 57 18.42 3.63 10.59
N PHE A 58 19.19 3.23 11.60
CA PHE A 58 19.47 1.83 11.89
C PHE A 58 18.52 1.20 12.88
N LEU A 59 17.55 1.93 13.39
CA LEU A 59 16.63 1.44 14.42
C LEU A 59 15.94 0.13 13.97
N PHE A 60 15.24 0.19 12.85
CA PHE A 60 14.52 -0.98 12.34
C PHE A 60 15.39 -2.00 11.63
N TYR A 61 16.63 -1.64 11.28
CA TYR A 61 17.63 -2.60 10.85
C TYR A 61 18.06 -3.50 12.00
N ASP A 62 18.39 -2.91 13.16
CA ASP A 62 18.78 -3.63 14.36
C ASP A 62 17.61 -4.45 14.94
N THR A 63 16.44 -3.84 15.12
CA THR A 63 15.28 -4.54 15.70
C THR A 63 14.76 -5.65 14.78
N GLY A 64 14.76 -5.46 13.46
CA GLY A 64 14.43 -6.53 12.50
C GLY A 64 15.43 -7.68 12.54
N TYR A 65 16.72 -7.39 12.71
CA TYR A 65 17.75 -8.41 12.92
C TYR A 65 17.54 -9.19 14.23
N ARG A 66 17.19 -8.50 15.33
CA ARG A 66 16.87 -9.15 16.62
C ARG A 66 15.68 -10.10 16.48
N VAL A 67 14.60 -9.68 15.86
CA VAL A 67 13.41 -10.52 15.61
C VAL A 67 13.78 -11.72 14.74
N LEU A 68 14.59 -11.55 13.69
CA LEU A 68 15.08 -12.66 12.86
C LEU A 68 15.83 -13.73 13.66
N ASN A 69 16.53 -13.31 14.73
CA ASN A 69 17.25 -14.22 15.64
C ASN A 69 16.38 -14.71 16.82
N GLY A 70 15.06 -14.53 16.76
CA GLY A 70 14.12 -15.06 17.75
C GLY A 70 13.92 -14.22 19.00
N LEU A 71 14.41 -12.97 19.02
CA LEU A 71 14.17 -12.04 20.12
C LEU A 71 12.83 -11.31 19.90
N PHE A 72 12.09 -11.09 20.98
CA PHE A 72 10.77 -10.46 20.93
C PHE A 72 10.81 -9.03 21.46
N PRO A 73 10.19 -8.06 20.73
CA PRO A 73 10.01 -6.68 21.20
C PRO A 73 9.33 -6.65 22.57
N PHE A 74 9.73 -5.73 23.43
CA PHE A 74 9.23 -5.50 24.80
C PHE A 74 9.50 -6.64 25.81
N LYS A 75 9.89 -7.83 25.35
CA LYS A 75 10.28 -8.93 26.22
C LYS A 75 11.81 -9.03 26.33
N ASP A 76 12.49 -9.09 25.19
CA ASP A 76 13.93 -9.36 25.14
C ASP A 76 14.74 -8.09 24.83
N TYR A 77 14.10 -7.06 24.29
CA TYR A 77 14.68 -5.73 24.08
C TYR A 77 13.59 -4.64 24.13
N TRP A 78 14.01 -3.43 24.49
CA TRP A 78 13.12 -2.28 24.47
C TRP A 78 12.92 -1.78 23.03
N SER A 79 11.67 -1.61 22.61
CA SER A 79 11.31 -0.98 21.35
C SER A 79 10.63 0.38 21.65
N PRO A 80 11.10 1.49 21.07
CA PRO A 80 10.53 2.82 21.34
C PRO A 80 9.15 3.01 20.67
N THR A 81 8.78 2.10 19.79
CA THR A 81 7.53 2.15 19.01
C THR A 81 6.84 0.79 19.03
N SER A 82 5.77 0.67 18.29
CA SER A 82 5.04 -0.59 18.16
C SER A 82 5.80 -1.60 17.27
N PRO A 83 5.60 -2.91 17.46
CA PRO A 83 6.50 -3.94 16.96
C PRO A 83 6.30 -4.34 15.50
N LEU A 84 5.27 -3.82 14.80
CA LEU A 84 4.91 -4.33 13.47
C LEU A 84 6.04 -4.18 12.45
N ILE A 85 6.75 -3.06 12.48
CA ILE A 85 7.85 -2.79 11.53
C ILE A 85 9.02 -3.76 11.76
N ASP A 86 9.32 -4.09 13.02
CA ASP A 86 10.37 -5.04 13.39
C ASP A 86 10.11 -6.41 12.75
N PHE A 87 8.87 -6.91 12.85
CA PHE A 87 8.47 -8.18 12.24
C PHE A 87 8.48 -8.14 10.72
N ILE A 88 8.00 -7.05 10.11
CA ILE A 88 8.03 -6.89 8.64
C ILE A 88 9.48 -6.87 8.16
N GLN A 89 10.36 -6.10 8.83
CA GLN A 89 11.77 -6.03 8.47
C GLN A 89 12.46 -7.38 8.62
N ALA A 90 12.18 -8.13 9.68
CA ALA A 90 12.67 -9.48 9.85
C ALA A 90 12.24 -10.40 8.70
N GLY A 91 11.00 -10.25 8.21
CA GLY A 91 10.50 -10.93 7.02
C GLY A 91 11.33 -10.61 5.76
N PHE A 92 11.62 -9.33 5.52
CA PHE A 92 12.48 -8.91 4.41
C PHE A 92 13.90 -9.48 4.52
N PHE A 93 14.48 -9.47 5.70
CA PHE A 93 15.80 -10.08 5.93
C PHE A 93 15.79 -11.60 5.71
N LYS A 94 14.73 -12.28 6.09
CA LYS A 94 14.57 -13.70 5.86
C LYS A 94 14.46 -14.05 4.37
N LEU A 95 13.79 -13.21 3.58
CA LEU A 95 13.54 -13.46 2.15
C LEU A 95 14.71 -13.01 1.25
N PHE A 96 15.33 -11.87 1.56
CA PHE A 96 16.31 -11.20 0.69
C PHE A 96 17.72 -11.12 1.30
N GLY A 97 17.91 -11.70 2.48
CA GLY A 97 19.17 -11.63 3.23
C GLY A 97 19.33 -10.32 4.02
N ILE A 98 20.24 -10.35 5.00
CA ILE A 98 20.55 -9.18 5.84
C ILE A 98 21.48 -8.26 5.06
N SER A 99 20.90 -7.21 4.49
CA SER A 99 21.63 -6.24 3.66
C SER A 99 20.93 -4.88 3.65
N TRP A 100 21.69 -3.83 3.30
CA TRP A 100 21.13 -2.51 3.10
C TRP A 100 20.07 -2.50 2.00
N PHE A 101 20.29 -3.28 0.93
CA PHE A 101 19.30 -3.42 -0.15
C PHE A 101 17.95 -3.92 0.37
N SER A 102 17.92 -5.00 1.15
CA SER A 102 16.66 -5.54 1.68
C SER A 102 15.99 -4.59 2.67
N TYR A 103 16.77 -3.77 3.36
CA TYR A 103 16.26 -2.73 4.25
C TYR A 103 15.56 -1.62 3.48
N VAL A 104 16.21 -1.07 2.46
CA VAL A 104 15.63 -0.06 1.57
C VAL A 104 14.46 -0.63 0.75
N LEU A 105 14.53 -1.92 0.35
CA LEU A 105 13.47 -2.59 -0.38
C LEU A 105 12.17 -2.65 0.41
N HIS A 106 12.24 -2.84 1.73
CA HIS A 106 11.07 -2.78 2.60
C HIS A 106 10.30 -1.45 2.43
N ALA A 107 10.98 -0.32 2.59
CA ALA A 107 10.37 1.00 2.40
C ALA A 107 9.88 1.21 0.96
N SER A 108 10.62 0.71 -0.03
CA SER A 108 10.25 0.80 -1.46
C SER A 108 8.93 0.09 -1.75
N ILE A 109 8.73 -1.10 -1.20
CA ILE A 109 7.48 -1.87 -1.35
C ILE A 109 6.31 -1.15 -0.66
N PHE A 110 6.51 -0.54 0.51
CA PHE A 110 5.47 0.25 1.15
C PHE A 110 5.10 1.50 0.37
N ASN A 111 6.07 2.18 -0.25
CA ASN A 111 5.78 3.28 -1.17
C ASN A 111 4.97 2.79 -2.39
N PHE A 112 5.33 1.63 -2.98
CA PHE A 112 4.53 1.04 -4.05
C PHE A 112 3.11 0.68 -3.59
N ILE A 113 2.93 0.08 -2.41
CA ILE A 113 1.61 -0.25 -1.86
C ILE A 113 0.73 1.02 -1.77
N LEU A 114 1.29 2.15 -1.33
CA LEU A 114 0.55 3.40 -1.25
C LEU A 114 0.10 3.91 -2.62
N VAL A 115 1.02 3.98 -3.59
CA VAL A 115 0.68 4.50 -4.93
C VAL A 115 -0.30 3.58 -5.66
N TYR A 116 -0.16 2.27 -5.47
CA TYR A 116 -1.09 1.28 -6.01
C TYR A 116 -2.48 1.38 -5.38
N ALA A 117 -2.57 1.52 -4.05
CA ALA A 117 -3.83 1.73 -3.35
C ALA A 117 -4.52 3.01 -3.81
N THR A 118 -3.74 4.08 -4.03
CA THR A 118 -4.24 5.35 -4.57
C THR A 118 -4.83 5.16 -5.96
N PHE A 119 -4.08 4.51 -6.86
CA PHE A 119 -4.55 4.23 -8.21
C PHE A 119 -5.86 3.44 -8.21
N CYS A 120 -5.93 2.36 -7.44
CA CYS A 120 -7.13 1.53 -7.32
C CYS A 120 -8.32 2.29 -6.73
N THR A 121 -8.08 3.16 -5.76
CA THR A 121 -9.13 3.97 -5.13
C THR A 121 -9.71 4.99 -6.11
N LEU A 122 -8.86 5.74 -6.81
CA LEU A 122 -9.29 6.72 -7.79
C LEU A 122 -10.03 6.07 -8.98
N GLU A 123 -9.56 4.90 -9.43
CA GLU A 123 -10.24 4.13 -10.47
C GLU A 123 -11.66 3.70 -10.03
N LYS A 124 -11.79 3.20 -8.79
CA LYS A 124 -13.10 2.82 -8.23
C LYS A 124 -14.03 4.02 -8.05
N LEU A 125 -13.49 5.19 -7.80
CA LEU A 125 -14.22 6.46 -7.78
C LEU A 125 -14.52 6.99 -9.20
N LYS A 126 -14.22 6.18 -10.25
CA LYS A 126 -14.49 6.47 -11.68
C LYS A 126 -13.75 7.68 -12.24
N LEU A 127 -12.59 7.99 -11.68
CA LEU A 127 -11.69 8.98 -12.28
C LEU A 127 -11.10 8.43 -13.59
N ASN A 128 -10.76 9.34 -14.53
CA ASN A 128 -10.07 8.94 -15.76
C ASN A 128 -8.75 8.22 -15.43
N ILE A 129 -8.48 7.09 -16.10
CA ILE A 129 -7.35 6.20 -15.77
C ILE A 129 -5.97 6.91 -15.89
N HIS A 130 -5.84 7.87 -16.80
CA HIS A 130 -4.61 8.67 -16.94
C HIS A 130 -4.41 9.61 -15.74
N LEU A 131 -5.51 10.18 -15.22
CA LEU A 131 -5.49 10.99 -14.00
C LEU A 131 -5.21 10.13 -12.77
N CYS A 132 -5.73 8.90 -12.72
CA CYS A 132 -5.39 7.94 -11.66
C CYS A 132 -3.88 7.69 -11.62
N LEU A 133 -3.25 7.44 -12.79
CA LEU A 133 -1.79 7.30 -12.88
C LEU A 133 -1.06 8.55 -12.40
N TYR A 134 -1.45 9.72 -12.92
CA TYR A 134 -0.79 10.99 -12.60
C TYR A 134 -0.81 11.31 -11.10
N TYR A 135 -1.97 11.23 -10.46
CA TYR A 135 -2.08 11.51 -9.01
C TYR A 135 -1.38 10.46 -8.15
N SER A 136 -1.35 9.21 -8.60
CA SER A 136 -0.61 8.16 -7.89
C SER A 136 0.90 8.39 -7.97
N LEU A 137 1.44 8.79 -9.12
CA LEU A 137 2.85 9.17 -9.26
C LEU A 137 3.20 10.39 -8.41
N LEU A 138 2.35 11.42 -8.40
CA LEU A 138 2.53 12.60 -7.53
C LEU A 138 2.60 12.21 -6.06
N LEU A 139 1.70 11.36 -5.59
CA LEU A 139 1.73 10.90 -4.21
C LEU A 139 3.00 10.09 -3.92
N GLY A 140 3.46 9.27 -4.86
CA GLY A 140 4.70 8.49 -4.72
C GLY A 140 5.95 9.37 -4.56
N VAL A 141 5.95 10.56 -5.18
CA VAL A 141 7.04 11.55 -5.00
C VAL A 141 7.00 12.19 -3.61
N ILE A 142 5.79 12.49 -3.11
CA ILE A 142 5.62 13.21 -1.84
C ILE A 142 5.77 12.26 -0.64
N ALA A 143 5.38 11.01 -0.80
CA ALA A 143 5.20 10.08 0.31
C ALA A 143 6.38 9.13 0.55
N TYR A 144 7.44 9.14 -0.27
CA TYR A 144 8.60 8.31 0.03
C TYR A 144 9.35 8.84 1.27
N PRO A 145 9.95 7.97 2.10
CA PRO A 145 10.71 8.42 3.26
C PRO A 145 12.00 9.13 2.82
N VAL A 146 12.27 10.26 3.45
CA VAL A 146 13.45 11.12 3.11
C VAL A 146 14.77 10.35 3.14
N SER A 147 14.90 9.37 4.05
CA SER A 147 16.08 8.52 4.16
C SER A 147 16.05 7.29 3.24
N GLY A 148 14.95 7.03 2.53
CA GLY A 148 14.74 5.83 1.75
C GLY A 148 14.61 4.52 2.54
N VAL A 149 14.64 4.57 3.88
CA VAL A 149 14.58 3.41 4.78
C VAL A 149 13.24 3.35 5.52
N PRO A 150 12.85 2.18 6.09
CA PRO A 150 11.63 2.06 6.88
C PRO A 150 11.62 3.03 8.06
N PHE A 151 10.48 3.68 8.27
CA PHE A 151 10.26 4.60 9.38
C PHE A 151 8.85 4.41 9.94
N ASN A 152 8.70 4.47 11.26
CA ASN A 152 7.43 4.24 11.94
C ASN A 152 6.34 5.25 11.57
N ASP A 153 6.69 6.55 11.49
CA ASP A 153 5.76 7.60 11.08
C ASP A 153 5.28 7.39 9.65
N HIS A 154 6.20 7.04 8.76
CA HIS A 154 5.92 6.80 7.36
C HIS A 154 4.98 5.59 7.18
N HIS A 155 5.28 4.45 7.81
CA HIS A 155 4.45 3.25 7.72
C HIS A 155 3.07 3.46 8.34
N SER A 156 3.01 4.12 9.52
CA SER A 156 1.75 4.47 10.17
C SER A 156 0.91 5.39 9.27
N SER A 157 1.53 6.39 8.62
CA SER A 157 0.83 7.29 7.71
C SER A 157 0.32 6.58 6.46
N ILE A 158 1.13 5.73 5.81
CA ILE A 158 0.73 4.94 4.64
C ILE A 158 -0.48 4.07 4.96
N LEU A 159 -0.41 3.28 6.03
CA LEU A 159 -1.49 2.40 6.43
C LEU A 159 -2.75 3.16 6.85
N SER A 160 -2.59 4.31 7.49
CA SER A 160 -3.70 5.20 7.81
C SER A 160 -4.39 5.78 6.57
N ILE A 161 -3.62 6.21 5.56
CA ILE A 161 -4.16 6.69 4.28
C ILE A 161 -4.91 5.56 3.57
N ILE A 162 -4.39 4.34 3.56
CA ILE A 162 -5.09 3.18 3.00
C ILE A 162 -6.39 2.89 3.77
N GLY A 163 -6.37 3.01 5.09
CA GLY A 163 -7.58 2.93 5.92
C GLY A 163 -8.63 3.99 5.55
N ILE A 164 -8.21 5.24 5.31
CA ILE A 164 -9.09 6.32 4.82
C ILE A 164 -9.64 5.97 3.43
N PHE A 165 -8.82 5.44 2.53
CA PHE A 165 -9.28 5.01 1.20
C PHE A 165 -10.35 3.91 1.31
N CYS A 166 -10.12 2.93 2.18
CA CYS A 166 -11.13 1.90 2.45
C CYS A 166 -12.43 2.51 3.01
N PHE A 167 -12.33 3.47 3.92
CA PHE A 167 -13.50 4.17 4.46
C PHE A 167 -14.28 4.92 3.36
N ILE A 168 -13.59 5.68 2.50
CA ILE A 168 -14.23 6.36 1.36
C ILE A 168 -14.90 5.34 0.42
N LEU A 169 -14.22 4.23 0.12
CA LEU A 169 -14.76 3.18 -0.75
C LEU A 169 -15.94 2.43 -0.10
N SER A 170 -15.98 2.28 1.21
CA SER A 170 -17.10 1.66 1.91
C SER A 170 -18.39 2.45 1.73
N ILE A 171 -18.30 3.77 1.79
CA ILE A 171 -19.43 4.68 1.56
C ILE A 171 -19.80 4.73 0.07
N SER A 172 -18.81 4.86 -0.82
CA SER A 172 -19.03 5.08 -2.24
C SER A 172 -19.50 3.83 -2.99
N THR A 173 -19.00 2.64 -2.63
CA THR A 173 -19.30 1.38 -3.34
C THR A 173 -20.35 0.52 -2.63
N LYS A 174 -20.64 0.79 -1.38
CA LYS A 174 -21.51 0.00 -0.50
C LYS A 174 -21.06 -1.47 -0.33
N LEU A 175 -19.78 -1.75 -0.55
CA LEU A 175 -19.22 -3.09 -0.38
C LEU A 175 -18.74 -3.28 1.06
N ASN A 176 -19.29 -4.26 1.76
CA ASN A 176 -18.99 -4.56 3.17
C ASN A 176 -17.51 -4.86 3.44
N ILE A 177 -16.78 -5.36 2.44
CA ILE A 177 -15.35 -5.65 2.59
C ILE A 177 -14.54 -4.40 2.99
N TYR A 178 -14.89 -3.23 2.47
CA TYR A 178 -14.17 -2.00 2.81
C TYR A 178 -14.45 -1.52 4.23
N TRP A 179 -15.66 -1.79 4.77
CA TRP A 179 -15.97 -1.58 6.19
C TRP A 179 -15.08 -2.43 7.10
N PHE A 180 -14.80 -3.67 6.70
CA PHE A 180 -13.88 -4.55 7.43
C PHE A 180 -12.42 -4.12 7.28
N LEU A 181 -11.99 -3.74 6.08
CA LEU A 181 -10.61 -3.33 5.81
C LEU A 181 -10.22 -2.01 6.50
N THR A 182 -11.17 -1.10 6.70
CA THR A 182 -10.92 0.19 7.36
C THR A 182 -10.30 0.01 8.75
N PRO A 183 -10.95 -0.64 9.74
CA PRO A 183 -10.35 -0.83 11.06
C PRO A 183 -9.11 -1.72 11.03
N LEU A 184 -9.01 -2.65 10.08
CA LEU A 184 -7.84 -3.51 9.93
C LEU A 184 -6.58 -2.67 9.60
N PHE A 185 -6.65 -1.78 8.60
CA PHE A 185 -5.53 -0.93 8.23
C PHE A 185 -5.21 0.12 9.29
N ILE A 186 -6.22 0.70 9.95
CA ILE A 186 -6.00 1.62 11.09
C ILE A 186 -5.33 0.88 12.26
N GLY A 187 -5.73 -0.37 12.53
CA GLY A 187 -5.09 -1.22 13.53
C GLY A 187 -3.62 -1.51 13.21
N PHE A 188 -3.29 -1.86 11.96
CA PHE A 188 -1.91 -2.02 11.54
C PHE A 188 -1.12 -0.71 11.59
N ALA A 189 -1.72 0.41 11.22
CA ALA A 189 -1.10 1.72 11.36
C ALA A 189 -0.76 2.03 12.82
N PHE A 190 -1.69 1.74 13.75
CA PHE A 190 -1.49 1.89 15.18
C PHE A 190 -0.37 0.97 15.71
N MET A 191 -0.23 -0.23 15.15
CA MET A 191 0.86 -1.15 15.44
C MET A 191 2.22 -0.74 14.83
N CYS A 192 2.27 0.27 13.96
CA CYS A 192 3.50 0.93 13.53
C CYS A 192 3.82 2.11 14.44
N LYS A 193 2.84 2.98 14.68
CA LYS A 193 2.92 4.12 15.61
C LYS A 193 1.52 4.55 16.01
N GLN A 194 1.32 4.83 17.31
CA GLN A 194 0.02 5.19 17.86
C GLN A 194 -0.51 6.52 17.29
N THR A 195 0.39 7.48 17.11
CA THR A 195 0.13 8.73 16.39
C THR A 195 0.72 8.65 15.00
N PRO A 196 0.05 8.95 13.89
CA PRO A 196 -1.26 9.61 13.76
C PRO A 196 -2.47 8.65 13.75
N ALA A 197 -2.24 7.32 13.74
CA ALA A 197 -3.29 6.32 13.54
C ALA A 197 -4.45 6.45 14.53
N GLY A 198 -4.16 6.75 15.81
CA GLY A 198 -5.18 6.91 16.83
C GLY A 198 -6.13 8.09 16.53
N TYR A 199 -5.61 9.23 16.11
CA TYR A 199 -6.45 10.39 15.74
C TYR A 199 -7.32 10.11 14.52
N ILE A 200 -6.75 9.47 13.49
CA ILE A 200 -7.49 9.10 12.28
C ILE A 200 -8.57 8.07 12.62
N GLY A 201 -8.27 7.11 13.48
CA GLY A 201 -9.25 6.12 13.94
C GLY A 201 -10.44 6.77 14.66
N VAL A 202 -10.18 7.73 15.54
CA VAL A 202 -11.24 8.50 16.24
C VAL A 202 -12.09 9.30 15.25
N VAL A 203 -11.46 9.97 14.27
CA VAL A 203 -12.20 10.74 13.25
C VAL A 203 -13.07 9.82 12.40
N ILE A 204 -12.55 8.68 11.93
CA ILE A 204 -13.33 7.71 11.16
C ILE A 204 -14.50 7.17 12.00
N PHE A 205 -14.25 6.80 13.25
CA PHE A 205 -15.28 6.29 14.13
C PHE A 205 -16.41 7.31 14.37
N THR A 206 -16.06 8.55 14.69
CA THR A 206 -17.06 9.62 14.91
C THR A 206 -17.87 9.93 13.65
N THR A 207 -17.22 9.98 12.47
CA THR A 207 -17.90 10.20 11.19
C THR A 207 -18.78 9.03 10.76
N SER A 208 -18.52 7.82 11.25
CA SER A 208 -19.35 6.64 10.95
C SER A 208 -20.67 6.60 11.71
N ILE A 209 -20.79 7.38 12.79
CA ILE A 209 -21.99 7.43 13.66
C ILE A 209 -22.98 8.51 13.20
N ILE A 210 -22.51 9.51 12.50
CA ILE A 210 -23.32 10.63 11.95
C ILE A 210 -23.90 10.21 10.60
#